data_3e62d38130e87ee31a263160ced2d7c2
#
_entry.id   3e62d38130e87ee31a263160ced2d7c2
#
_cell.length_a   1.000
_cell.length_b   1.000
_cell.length_c   1.000
_cell.angle_alpha   90.00
_cell.angle_beta   90.00
_cell.angle_gamma   90.00
#
_symmetry.space_group_name_H-M   'P 1'
#
loop_
_entity.id
_entity.type
_entity.pdbx_description
1 polymer ?
#
loop_
_entity_poly.entity_id
_entity_poly.type
_entity_poly.pdbx_seq_one_letter_code
_entity_poly.pdbx_strand_id
1 'polypeptide(L)'
;KDKKFAYKFVIGSFVAMLMSAVVYIPVTIQYLASARTGSVIDNLKSSNLITSYTTVLPTVFCLSIVLPFFFARKRSQLSSVYVVLLILTAIPLILEPVNKMWHTGNYMAFPSRYAFITIFLGLIVAGENISRCGQESEGKSVSAGRRDIVLSCVLGGVAVIACCFVVLWQNNYFENHSHILTRYVKSLWGNADSFNGLLTVYVVVLLFAVAIRILYSFGLLKKTFVCVVLLIAVFGECSFSSRVYMESAAHDDISYRERFTIADKIDDDEFYRVGLKTKVTDVNAIGALGYNSLGHYTSLTNGAYMNMMKSLGYSSYWMEVGQYGGTAFTDALLCQKYVAGSGSSSTALYSAANWHISRNEYSLPLGIAVSVFKAVGGKEDLLEIYPFEETVVSGMTAVKTDGVYRFSDLSSRGKILYTVQVTGKQRLYFDCFDLYTTALKQHINDSFSVRVNGLTVTSSYPTQSKNGFLYLGTFENRTITVEITVLKEFYGASFSVFGEKDEVLKSFVNEAIAAHCKVNGNKIEGKIAAETNEYLLLSVPYDKGYKAKVNGKKVETKRVLGDMIAVPLSEGENTVSLSFVPQGFAAGIAISAIGLILWIVFLAFGKKIMYNMNTEYK
;
A
#
# COMPACT_ATOMS: atom_id res chain seq x y z
N LYS A 1 11.30 25.61 -37.35
CA LYS A 1 10.98 26.83 -36.56
C LYS A 1 10.95 26.60 -35.06
N ASP A 2 10.89 25.37 -34.55
CA ASP A 2 10.62 25.07 -33.13
C ASP A 2 11.78 24.45 -32.34
N LYS A 3 12.99 24.35 -32.93
CA LYS A 3 14.19 23.88 -32.22
C LYS A 3 14.44 24.67 -30.92
N LYS A 4 14.18 25.99 -30.94
CA LYS A 4 14.32 26.87 -29.77
C LYS A 4 13.34 26.55 -28.65
N PHE A 5 12.10 26.20 -28.98
CA PHE A 5 11.11 25.80 -28.00
C PHE A 5 11.46 24.44 -27.38
N ALA A 6 11.83 23.47 -28.21
CA ALA A 6 12.26 22.16 -27.75
C ALA A 6 13.47 22.25 -26.81
N TYR A 7 14.46 23.10 -27.16
CA TYR A 7 15.63 23.32 -26.32
C TYR A 7 15.29 23.95 -24.96
N LYS A 8 14.42 25.00 -24.97
CA LYS A 8 13.91 25.61 -23.74
C LYS A 8 13.15 24.60 -22.86
N PHE A 9 12.31 23.78 -23.47
CA PHE A 9 11.55 22.75 -22.76
C PHE A 9 12.49 21.73 -22.11
N VAL A 10 13.48 21.22 -22.84
CA VAL A 10 14.44 20.23 -22.31
C VAL A 10 15.25 20.84 -21.16
N ILE A 11 15.80 22.04 -21.33
CA ILE A 11 16.56 22.72 -20.27
C ILE A 11 15.65 23.00 -19.06
N GLY A 12 14.45 23.53 -19.28
CA GLY A 12 13.52 23.84 -18.21
C GLY A 12 13.11 22.56 -17.43
N SER A 13 12.86 21.47 -18.14
CA SER A 13 12.53 20.17 -17.52
C SER A 13 13.72 19.63 -16.72
N PHE A 14 14.93 19.72 -17.23
CA PHE A 14 16.14 19.29 -16.52
C PHE A 14 16.37 20.12 -15.25
N VAL A 15 16.25 21.44 -15.34
CA VAL A 15 16.39 22.33 -14.18
C VAL A 15 15.30 22.06 -13.16
N ALA A 16 14.05 21.85 -13.58
CA ALA A 16 12.95 21.48 -12.68
C ALA A 16 13.21 20.15 -11.98
N MET A 17 13.77 19.16 -12.69
CA MET A 17 14.18 17.89 -12.11
C MET A 17 15.27 18.09 -11.05
N LEU A 18 16.28 18.92 -11.31
CA LEU A 18 17.30 19.24 -10.30
C LEU A 18 16.68 19.94 -9.08
N MET A 19 15.81 20.93 -9.28
CA MET A 19 15.15 21.66 -8.19
C MET A 19 14.30 20.77 -7.29
N SER A 20 13.72 19.69 -7.82
CA SER A 20 12.91 18.74 -7.05
C SER A 20 13.72 17.64 -6.34
N ALA A 21 15.06 17.64 -6.47
CA ALA A 21 15.94 16.60 -5.94
C ALA A 21 15.83 16.42 -4.41
N VAL A 22 15.56 17.50 -3.68
CA VAL A 22 15.34 17.47 -2.23
C VAL A 22 14.20 16.55 -1.81
N VAL A 23 13.22 16.33 -2.68
CA VAL A 23 12.08 15.44 -2.43
C VAL A 23 12.34 14.05 -3.02
N TYR A 24 12.65 13.96 -4.32
CA TYR A 24 12.66 12.65 -4.97
C TYR A 24 13.85 11.77 -4.57
N ILE A 25 15.01 12.33 -4.18
CA ILE A 25 16.17 11.51 -3.77
C ILE A 25 15.87 10.73 -2.49
N PRO A 26 15.43 11.36 -1.37
CA PRO A 26 15.01 10.60 -0.19
C PRO A 26 13.88 9.60 -0.46
N VAL A 27 12.89 9.99 -1.25
CA VAL A 27 11.77 9.10 -1.62
C VAL A 27 12.25 7.90 -2.43
N THR A 28 13.19 8.08 -3.36
CA THR A 28 13.78 6.98 -4.13
C THR A 28 14.55 6.00 -3.23
N ILE A 29 15.34 6.51 -2.28
CA ILE A 29 16.05 5.67 -1.32
C ILE A 29 15.07 4.87 -0.45
N GLN A 30 14.01 5.52 0.04
CA GLN A 30 12.95 4.85 0.80
C GLN A 30 12.21 3.81 -0.04
N TYR A 31 11.93 4.12 -1.30
CA TYR A 31 11.32 3.17 -2.24
C TYR A 31 12.18 1.91 -2.42
N LEU A 32 13.49 2.07 -2.60
CA LEU A 32 14.42 0.94 -2.74
C LEU A 32 14.53 0.09 -1.47
N ALA A 33 14.31 0.67 -0.29
CA ALA A 33 14.27 -0.03 0.99
C ALA A 33 12.89 -0.61 1.32
N SER A 34 11.87 -0.34 0.51
CA SER A 34 10.51 -0.77 0.79
C SER A 34 10.28 -2.26 0.54
N ALA A 35 9.31 -2.83 1.24
CA ALA A 35 8.86 -4.21 1.06
C ALA A 35 8.23 -4.47 -0.34
N ARG A 36 8.03 -3.40 -1.13
CA ARG A 36 7.46 -3.46 -2.47
C ARG A 36 8.44 -3.92 -3.55
N THR A 37 9.74 -3.87 -3.31
CA THR A 37 10.76 -4.22 -4.30
C THR A 37 10.80 -5.71 -4.59
N GLY A 38 9.90 -6.15 -5.46
CA GLY A 38 10.01 -7.46 -6.12
C GLY A 38 10.83 -7.37 -7.41
N SER A 39 11.15 -8.51 -8.03
CA SER A 39 11.81 -8.54 -9.33
C SER A 39 10.91 -7.92 -10.39
N VAL A 40 11.27 -6.72 -10.88
CA VAL A 40 10.58 -6.04 -11.99
C VAL A 40 10.52 -6.94 -13.23
N ILE A 41 11.60 -7.67 -13.50
CA ILE A 41 11.72 -8.56 -14.67
C ILE A 41 10.71 -9.71 -14.58
N ASP A 42 10.57 -10.34 -13.41
CA ASP A 42 9.65 -11.46 -13.22
C ASP A 42 8.20 -10.99 -13.29
N ASN A 43 7.90 -9.81 -12.74
CA ASN A 43 6.59 -9.19 -12.85
C ASN A 43 6.21 -8.84 -14.30
N LEU A 44 7.19 -8.43 -15.13
CA LEU A 44 6.97 -8.16 -16.55
C LEU A 44 6.76 -9.45 -17.34
N LYS A 45 7.55 -10.50 -17.06
CA LYS A 45 7.42 -11.82 -17.71
C LYS A 45 6.06 -12.48 -17.42
N SER A 46 5.50 -12.26 -16.23
CA SER A 46 4.18 -12.77 -15.84
C SER A 46 3.01 -11.89 -16.31
N SER A 47 3.24 -10.89 -17.16
CA SER A 47 2.19 -9.99 -17.65
C SER A 47 1.36 -10.63 -18.77
N ASN A 48 0.05 -10.36 -18.74
CA ASN A 48 -0.80 -10.56 -19.91
C ASN A 48 -0.52 -9.46 -20.95
N LEU A 49 -0.91 -9.70 -22.20
CA LEU A 49 -0.72 -8.68 -23.24
C LEU A 49 -1.65 -7.48 -23.01
N ILE A 50 -2.90 -7.74 -22.67
CA ILE A 50 -3.94 -6.73 -22.49
C ILE A 50 -4.31 -6.65 -21.00
N THR A 51 -4.47 -5.44 -20.49
CA THR A 51 -4.88 -5.18 -19.11
C THR A 51 -6.27 -5.74 -18.85
N SER A 52 -6.38 -6.60 -17.85
CA SER A 52 -7.63 -7.31 -17.53
C SER A 52 -8.65 -6.48 -16.76
N TYR A 53 -8.31 -5.28 -16.30
CA TYR A 53 -9.20 -4.50 -15.45
C TYR A 53 -9.55 -3.16 -16.08
N THR A 54 -10.79 -2.72 -15.94
CA THR A 54 -11.32 -1.34 -15.87
C THR A 54 -10.69 -0.25 -16.74
N THR A 55 -9.64 -0.56 -17.47
CA THR A 55 -8.87 0.37 -18.31
C THR A 55 -9.69 1.00 -19.41
N VAL A 56 -10.73 0.31 -19.82
CA VAL A 56 -11.54 0.70 -20.97
C VAL A 56 -12.44 1.90 -20.63
N LEU A 57 -12.92 2.02 -19.40
CA LEU A 57 -13.92 3.02 -19.04
C LEU A 57 -13.45 4.47 -19.20
N PRO A 58 -12.27 4.87 -18.65
CA PRO A 58 -11.76 6.22 -18.90
C PRO A 58 -11.44 6.47 -20.37
N THR A 59 -11.08 5.43 -21.12
CA THR A 59 -10.72 5.52 -22.54
C THR A 59 -11.96 5.66 -23.41
N VAL A 60 -13.05 4.98 -23.08
CA VAL A 60 -14.33 5.09 -23.79
C VAL A 60 -14.92 6.48 -23.61
N PHE A 61 -14.82 7.07 -22.42
CA PHE A 61 -15.22 8.46 -22.20
C PHE A 61 -14.48 9.41 -23.17
N CYS A 62 -13.17 9.31 -23.28
CA CYS A 62 -12.39 10.08 -24.25
C CYS A 62 -12.83 9.81 -25.69
N LEU A 63 -13.09 8.57 -26.04
CA LEU A 63 -13.49 8.19 -27.38
C LEU A 63 -14.86 8.73 -27.75
N SER A 64 -15.82 8.75 -26.84
CA SER A 64 -17.18 9.28 -27.10
C SER A 64 -17.18 10.77 -27.47
N ILE A 65 -16.23 11.53 -26.91
CA ILE A 65 -16.12 12.97 -27.20
C ILE A 65 -15.10 13.24 -28.32
N VAL A 66 -13.97 12.55 -28.33
CA VAL A 66 -12.86 12.83 -29.22
C VAL A 66 -13.10 12.30 -30.63
N LEU A 67 -13.59 11.08 -30.78
CA LEU A 67 -13.73 10.41 -32.07
C LEU A 67 -14.58 11.20 -33.07
N PRO A 68 -15.79 11.71 -32.74
CA PRO A 68 -16.61 12.45 -33.70
C PRO A 68 -15.98 13.76 -34.16
N PHE A 69 -15.11 14.35 -33.33
CA PHE A 69 -14.47 15.64 -33.59
C PHE A 69 -12.97 15.53 -33.95
N PHE A 70 -12.43 14.32 -34.01
CA PHE A 70 -11.01 14.06 -34.23
C PHE A 70 -10.55 14.43 -35.66
N PHE A 71 -11.45 14.44 -36.63
CA PHE A 71 -11.15 14.59 -38.06
C PHE A 71 -11.50 15.96 -38.60
N ALA A 72 -11.04 17.03 -37.95
CA ALA A 72 -11.06 18.35 -38.59
C ALA A 72 -10.12 18.37 -39.81
N ARG A 73 -10.57 18.99 -40.91
CA ARG A 73 -9.88 19.01 -42.23
C ARG A 73 -8.44 19.54 -42.19
N LYS A 74 -8.11 20.45 -41.27
CA LYS A 74 -6.77 21.02 -41.09
C LYS A 74 -6.36 20.97 -39.62
N ARG A 75 -5.37 20.17 -39.30
CA ARG A 75 -4.75 20.15 -37.96
C ARG A 75 -3.64 21.18 -37.88
N SER A 76 -3.52 21.86 -36.73
CA SER A 76 -2.30 22.60 -36.41
C SER A 76 -1.20 21.62 -36.02
N GLN A 77 0.05 22.07 -36.03
CA GLN A 77 1.18 21.30 -35.49
C GLN A 77 0.94 20.97 -34.02
N LEU A 78 0.38 21.89 -33.25
CA LEU A 78 0.06 21.70 -31.83
C LEU A 78 -1.00 20.59 -31.62
N SER A 79 -2.06 20.58 -32.42
CA SER A 79 -3.08 19.52 -32.41
C SER A 79 -2.48 18.15 -32.68
N SER A 80 -1.55 18.06 -33.60
CA SER A 80 -0.85 16.81 -33.91
C SER A 80 0.00 16.31 -32.73
N VAL A 81 0.64 17.22 -31.99
CA VAL A 81 1.40 16.87 -30.77
C VAL A 81 0.45 16.33 -29.70
N TYR A 82 -0.68 16.98 -29.46
CA TYR A 82 -1.67 16.49 -28.48
C TYR A 82 -2.23 15.11 -28.86
N VAL A 83 -2.44 14.85 -30.13
CA VAL A 83 -2.89 13.52 -30.62
C VAL A 83 -1.81 12.45 -30.36
N VAL A 84 -0.55 12.76 -30.65
CA VAL A 84 0.54 11.84 -30.35
C VAL A 84 0.65 11.55 -28.84
N LEU A 85 0.56 12.60 -28.01
CA LEU A 85 0.56 12.44 -26.55
C LEU A 85 -0.66 11.64 -26.06
N LEU A 86 -1.83 11.86 -26.63
CA LEU A 86 -3.06 11.09 -26.35
C LEU A 86 -2.84 9.59 -26.63
N ILE A 87 -2.28 9.26 -27.80
CA ILE A 87 -1.97 7.88 -28.15
C ILE A 87 -0.93 7.29 -27.20
N LEU A 88 0.16 8.00 -26.93
CA LEU A 88 1.22 7.54 -26.03
C LEU A 88 0.71 7.29 -24.60
N THR A 89 -0.19 8.14 -24.10
CA THR A 89 -0.77 7.96 -22.74
C THR A 89 -1.89 6.93 -22.72
N ALA A 90 -2.52 6.60 -23.86
CA ALA A 90 -3.51 5.54 -23.96
C ALA A 90 -2.87 4.13 -24.01
N ILE A 91 -1.66 3.99 -24.57
CA ILE A 91 -0.95 2.70 -24.68
C ILE A 91 -0.84 1.99 -23.33
N PRO A 92 -0.35 2.62 -22.24
CA PRO A 92 -0.27 1.96 -20.93
C PRO A 92 -1.63 1.59 -20.34
N LEU A 93 -2.73 2.21 -20.77
CA LEU A 93 -4.07 1.83 -20.33
C LEU A 93 -4.53 0.50 -20.97
N ILE A 94 -3.97 0.14 -22.11
CA ILE A 94 -4.37 -1.05 -22.88
C ILE A 94 -3.38 -2.18 -22.67
N LEU A 95 -2.07 -1.91 -22.71
CA LEU A 95 -1.01 -2.92 -22.63
C LEU A 95 -0.52 -3.10 -21.19
N GLU A 96 -0.74 -4.27 -20.60
CA GLU A 96 -0.36 -4.58 -19.22
C GLU A 96 1.15 -4.44 -18.95
N PRO A 97 2.07 -4.91 -19.80
CA PRO A 97 3.50 -4.73 -19.57
C PRO A 97 3.89 -3.26 -19.44
N VAL A 98 3.34 -2.40 -20.32
CA VAL A 98 3.59 -0.95 -20.28
C VAL A 98 2.92 -0.33 -19.04
N ASN A 99 1.72 -0.77 -18.67
CA ASN A 99 1.04 -0.37 -17.44
C ASN A 99 1.89 -0.69 -16.19
N LYS A 100 2.41 -1.90 -16.09
CA LYS A 100 3.31 -2.30 -15.00
C LYS A 100 4.56 -1.43 -14.93
N MET A 101 5.15 -1.05 -16.07
CA MET A 101 6.28 -0.12 -16.10
C MET A 101 5.95 1.26 -15.50
N TRP A 102 4.77 1.78 -15.76
CA TRP A 102 4.28 3.03 -15.16
C TRP A 102 4.05 2.90 -13.64
N HIS A 103 3.87 1.69 -13.15
CA HIS A 103 3.75 1.35 -11.73
C HIS A 103 5.06 0.79 -11.15
N THR A 104 6.21 1.17 -11.72
CA THR A 104 7.54 0.72 -11.27
C THR A 104 7.71 -0.81 -11.27
N GLY A 105 7.11 -1.46 -12.25
CA GLY A 105 7.21 -2.91 -12.46
C GLY A 105 6.25 -3.76 -11.65
N ASN A 106 5.41 -3.17 -10.81
CA ASN A 106 4.42 -3.91 -10.02
C ASN A 106 3.02 -3.67 -10.56
N TYR A 107 2.20 -4.74 -10.56
CA TYR A 107 0.79 -4.61 -10.87
C TYR A 107 0.04 -3.94 -9.72
N MET A 108 -0.81 -2.96 -10.05
CA MET A 108 -1.62 -2.25 -9.07
C MET A 108 -3.09 -2.58 -9.25
N ALA A 109 -3.83 -2.59 -8.14
CA ALA A 109 -5.28 -2.78 -8.14
C ALA A 109 -6.03 -1.69 -8.95
N PHE A 110 -5.37 -0.58 -9.27
CA PHE A 110 -5.91 0.55 -10.05
C PHE A 110 -5.03 0.86 -11.26
N PRO A 111 -5.07 0.05 -12.31
CA PRO A 111 -4.22 0.23 -13.49
C PRO A 111 -4.52 1.54 -14.25
N SER A 112 -5.73 2.07 -14.12
CA SER A 112 -6.18 3.31 -14.80
C SER A 112 -5.93 4.59 -13.99
N ARG A 113 -5.17 4.53 -12.90
CA ARG A 113 -4.95 5.66 -11.98
C ARG A 113 -4.50 6.95 -12.67
N TYR A 114 -3.71 6.88 -13.73
CA TYR A 114 -3.21 8.02 -14.50
C TYR A 114 -4.06 8.32 -15.75
N ALA A 115 -5.19 7.65 -15.94
CA ALA A 115 -6.07 7.85 -17.09
C ALA A 115 -6.60 9.29 -17.21
N PHE A 116 -6.63 10.05 -16.10
CA PHE A 116 -7.01 11.46 -16.12
C PHE A 116 -6.13 12.30 -17.08
N ILE A 117 -4.86 11.93 -17.28
CA ILE A 117 -3.98 12.60 -18.26
C ILE A 117 -4.49 12.34 -19.67
N THR A 118 -4.83 11.09 -19.98
CA THR A 118 -5.39 10.70 -21.29
C THR A 118 -6.73 11.38 -21.53
N ILE A 119 -7.60 11.43 -20.52
CA ILE A 119 -8.90 12.13 -20.58
C ILE A 119 -8.69 13.61 -20.85
N PHE A 120 -7.79 14.26 -20.12
CA PHE A 120 -7.50 15.68 -20.29
C PHE A 120 -6.97 16.01 -21.69
N LEU A 121 -6.03 15.22 -22.22
CA LEU A 121 -5.54 15.37 -23.58
C LEU A 121 -6.65 15.15 -24.62
N GLY A 122 -7.51 14.18 -24.39
CA GLY A 122 -8.69 13.95 -25.22
C GLY A 122 -9.63 15.15 -25.27
N LEU A 123 -9.91 15.76 -24.13
CA LEU A 123 -10.75 16.96 -24.03
C LEU A 123 -10.11 18.17 -24.76
N ILE A 124 -8.77 18.33 -24.65
CA ILE A 124 -8.05 19.38 -25.39
C ILE A 124 -8.22 19.18 -26.90
N VAL A 125 -8.00 17.95 -27.40
CA VAL A 125 -8.14 17.62 -28.83
C VAL A 125 -9.58 17.84 -29.31
N ALA A 126 -10.57 17.41 -28.54
CA ALA A 126 -11.98 17.61 -28.86
C ALA A 126 -12.34 19.11 -28.90
N GLY A 127 -11.95 19.87 -27.89
CA GLY A 127 -12.20 21.31 -27.80
C GLY A 127 -11.56 22.10 -28.94
N GLU A 128 -10.32 21.77 -29.31
CA GLU A 128 -9.62 22.40 -30.45
C GLU A 128 -10.35 22.09 -31.77
N ASN A 129 -10.78 20.85 -31.98
CA ASN A 129 -11.51 20.45 -33.19
C ASN A 129 -12.88 21.13 -33.28
N ILE A 130 -13.65 21.21 -32.19
CA ILE A 130 -14.92 21.93 -32.11
C ILE A 130 -14.70 23.44 -32.41
N SER A 131 -13.68 24.05 -31.85
CA SER A 131 -13.36 25.46 -32.08
C SER A 131 -13.09 25.74 -33.56
N ARG A 132 -12.33 24.89 -34.23
CA ARG A 132 -11.98 25.04 -35.66
C ARG A 132 -13.15 24.80 -36.57
N CYS A 133 -13.96 23.79 -36.31
CA CYS A 133 -15.20 23.60 -37.06
C CYS A 133 -16.08 24.85 -37.06
N GLY A 134 -16.02 25.67 -36.01
CA GLY A 134 -16.75 26.92 -35.93
C GLY A 134 -16.18 28.09 -36.75
N GLN A 135 -14.86 28.12 -36.93
CA GLN A 135 -14.19 29.18 -37.73
C GLN A 135 -14.36 28.97 -39.25
N GLU A 136 -14.46 27.68 -39.67
CA GLU A 136 -14.68 27.36 -41.09
C GLU A 136 -16.09 27.69 -41.56
N SER A 137 -17.08 27.80 -40.64
CA SER A 137 -18.47 28.06 -40.98
C SER A 137 -18.84 29.57 -41.14
N GLU A 138 -17.99 30.50 -40.71
CA GLU A 138 -18.26 31.94 -40.85
C GLU A 138 -18.01 32.48 -42.26
N GLY A 139 -17.40 31.74 -43.17
CA GLY A 139 -17.04 32.19 -44.49
C GLY A 139 -17.65 31.49 -45.71
N LYS A 140 -18.23 30.34 -45.61
CA LYS A 140 -18.88 29.59 -46.70
C LYS A 140 -19.84 28.53 -46.13
N SER A 141 -20.99 28.31 -46.80
CA SER A 141 -21.85 27.13 -46.60
C SER A 141 -20.99 25.85 -46.70
N VAL A 142 -20.61 25.29 -45.53
CA VAL A 142 -19.79 24.07 -45.47
C VAL A 142 -20.77 22.91 -45.65
N SER A 143 -20.94 22.46 -46.88
CA SER A 143 -21.37 21.09 -47.09
C SER A 143 -20.25 20.20 -46.55
N ALA A 144 -20.48 19.50 -45.46
CA ALA A 144 -19.60 18.46 -44.98
C ALA A 144 -19.33 17.53 -46.17
N GLY A 145 -18.07 17.37 -46.52
CA GLY A 145 -17.75 16.47 -47.61
C GLY A 145 -18.25 15.10 -47.23
N ARG A 146 -18.91 14.40 -48.16
CA ARG A 146 -19.39 13.02 -48.00
C ARG A 146 -18.37 12.10 -47.29
N ARG A 147 -17.09 12.41 -47.47
CA ARG A 147 -15.98 11.74 -46.84
C ARG A 147 -15.93 11.90 -45.30
N ASP A 148 -16.24 13.10 -44.77
CA ASP A 148 -16.17 13.37 -43.31
C ASP A 148 -17.31 12.68 -42.56
N ILE A 149 -18.48 12.59 -43.21
CA ILE A 149 -19.64 11.88 -42.70
C ILE A 149 -19.35 10.37 -42.67
N VAL A 150 -18.88 9.81 -43.78
CA VAL A 150 -18.54 8.39 -43.89
C VAL A 150 -17.49 8.03 -42.85
N LEU A 151 -16.45 8.84 -42.69
CA LEU A 151 -15.39 8.58 -41.73
C LEU A 151 -15.89 8.62 -40.27
N SER A 152 -16.79 9.56 -39.92
CA SER A 152 -17.39 9.63 -38.60
C SER A 152 -18.27 8.39 -38.32
N CYS A 153 -19.03 7.94 -39.29
CA CYS A 153 -19.84 6.72 -39.18
C CYS A 153 -19.00 5.46 -39.06
N VAL A 154 -17.93 5.33 -39.85
CA VAL A 154 -17.00 4.17 -39.78
C VAL A 154 -16.33 4.11 -38.41
N LEU A 155 -15.82 5.23 -37.91
CA LEU A 155 -15.16 5.28 -36.61
C LEU A 155 -16.08 5.03 -35.45
N GLY A 156 -17.29 5.58 -35.50
CA GLY A 156 -18.34 5.28 -34.54
C GLY A 156 -18.70 3.80 -34.54
N GLY A 157 -18.84 3.18 -35.71
CA GLY A 157 -19.06 1.75 -35.85
C GLY A 157 -17.94 0.90 -35.30
N VAL A 158 -16.69 1.25 -35.62
CA VAL A 158 -15.48 0.55 -35.07
C VAL A 158 -15.43 0.67 -33.54
N ALA A 159 -15.72 1.84 -32.98
CA ALA A 159 -15.75 2.04 -31.54
C ALA A 159 -16.85 1.22 -30.84
N VAL A 160 -18.06 1.12 -31.43
CA VAL A 160 -19.13 0.26 -30.93
C VAL A 160 -18.72 -1.21 -30.96
N ILE A 161 -18.14 -1.69 -32.07
CA ILE A 161 -17.62 -3.06 -32.20
C ILE A 161 -16.53 -3.33 -31.15
N ALA A 162 -15.61 -2.39 -30.93
CA ALA A 162 -14.57 -2.50 -29.92
C ALA A 162 -15.17 -2.58 -28.51
N CYS A 163 -16.18 -1.78 -28.18
CA CYS A 163 -16.90 -1.86 -26.91
C CYS A 163 -17.58 -3.22 -26.73
N CYS A 164 -18.28 -3.71 -27.74
CA CYS A 164 -18.89 -5.05 -27.69
C CYS A 164 -17.85 -6.17 -27.49
N PHE A 165 -16.73 -6.09 -28.21
CA PHE A 165 -15.63 -7.03 -28.02
C PHE A 165 -15.09 -7.01 -26.60
N VAL A 166 -14.90 -5.82 -26.02
CA VAL A 166 -14.42 -5.66 -24.64
C VAL A 166 -15.40 -6.26 -23.65
N VAL A 167 -16.72 -6.08 -23.84
CA VAL A 167 -17.76 -6.71 -23.00
C VAL A 167 -17.62 -8.22 -23.00
N LEU A 168 -17.57 -8.80 -24.19
CA LEU A 168 -17.48 -10.25 -24.35
C LEU A 168 -16.18 -10.81 -23.76
N TRP A 169 -15.09 -10.11 -23.99
CA TRP A 169 -13.78 -10.51 -23.45
C TRP A 169 -13.74 -10.41 -21.92
N GLN A 170 -14.26 -9.32 -21.34
CA GLN A 170 -14.30 -9.14 -19.89
C GLN A 170 -15.22 -10.16 -19.21
N ASN A 171 -16.39 -10.44 -19.77
CA ASN A 171 -17.27 -11.45 -19.19
C ASN A 171 -16.61 -12.84 -19.21
N ASN A 172 -16.00 -13.23 -20.31
CA ASN A 172 -15.25 -14.49 -20.40
C ASN A 172 -14.06 -14.53 -19.42
N TYR A 173 -13.38 -13.40 -19.24
CA TYR A 173 -12.27 -13.31 -18.28
C TYR A 173 -12.78 -13.47 -16.84
N PHE A 174 -13.89 -12.82 -16.46
CA PHE A 174 -14.48 -12.94 -15.13
C PHE A 174 -14.97 -14.36 -14.82
N GLU A 175 -15.58 -15.03 -15.78
CA GLU A 175 -15.98 -16.42 -15.61
C GLU A 175 -14.81 -17.35 -15.32
N ASN A 176 -13.70 -17.21 -16.05
CA ASN A 176 -12.54 -18.09 -15.96
C ASN A 176 -11.57 -17.73 -14.83
N HIS A 177 -11.60 -16.50 -14.31
CA HIS A 177 -10.63 -15.98 -13.32
C HIS A 177 -11.29 -15.43 -12.05
N SER A 178 -12.49 -15.86 -11.72
CA SER A 178 -13.24 -15.38 -10.56
C SER A 178 -12.49 -15.51 -9.23
N HIS A 179 -11.58 -16.48 -9.10
CA HIS A 179 -10.75 -16.72 -7.92
C HIS A 179 -9.59 -15.73 -7.75
N ILE A 180 -9.14 -15.08 -8.86
CA ILE A 180 -8.03 -14.10 -8.86
C ILE A 180 -8.55 -12.69 -8.56
N LEU A 181 -9.84 -12.44 -8.73
CA LEU A 181 -10.45 -11.16 -8.50
C LEU A 181 -10.31 -10.77 -7.03
N THR A 182 -9.49 -9.78 -6.76
CA THR A 182 -9.39 -9.21 -5.42
C THR A 182 -10.74 -8.64 -5.01
N ARG A 183 -10.99 -8.58 -3.69
CA ARG A 183 -12.22 -7.99 -3.13
C ARG A 183 -12.57 -6.63 -3.77
N TYR A 184 -11.56 -5.88 -4.14
CA TYR A 184 -11.66 -4.57 -4.78
C TYR A 184 -12.25 -4.64 -6.19
N VAL A 185 -11.77 -5.58 -7.00
CA VAL A 185 -12.28 -5.82 -8.35
C VAL A 185 -13.69 -6.38 -8.27
N LYS A 186 -13.97 -7.26 -7.30
CA LYS A 186 -15.32 -7.78 -7.06
C LYS A 186 -16.32 -6.68 -6.69
N SER A 187 -15.93 -5.66 -5.91
CA SER A 187 -16.86 -4.59 -5.52
C SER A 187 -17.18 -3.63 -6.67
N LEU A 188 -16.21 -3.35 -7.55
CA LEU A 188 -16.39 -2.44 -8.69
C LEU A 188 -16.90 -3.13 -9.96
N TRP A 189 -16.49 -4.37 -10.19
CA TRP A 189 -16.66 -5.09 -11.46
C TRP A 189 -17.22 -6.50 -11.31
N GLY A 190 -17.41 -6.99 -10.11
CA GLY A 190 -18.02 -8.27 -9.84
C GLY A 190 -19.53 -8.27 -10.08
N ASN A 191 -20.11 -7.09 -10.38
CA ASN A 191 -21.47 -6.96 -10.87
C ASN A 191 -21.41 -6.69 -12.37
N ALA A 192 -21.63 -7.74 -13.16
CA ALA A 192 -21.68 -7.66 -14.61
C ALA A 192 -22.72 -6.65 -15.12
N ASP A 193 -23.83 -6.49 -14.39
CA ASP A 193 -24.92 -5.57 -14.75
C ASP A 193 -24.47 -4.12 -14.67
N SER A 194 -23.72 -3.74 -13.61
CA SER A 194 -23.18 -2.38 -13.49
C SER A 194 -22.15 -2.06 -14.58
N PHE A 195 -21.31 -3.04 -14.92
CA PHE A 195 -20.32 -2.89 -16.01
C PHE A 195 -21.01 -2.78 -17.37
N ASN A 196 -21.95 -3.66 -17.66
CA ASN A 196 -22.73 -3.63 -18.90
C ASN A 196 -23.58 -2.35 -19.00
N GLY A 197 -24.13 -1.88 -17.88
CA GLY A 197 -24.85 -0.61 -17.80
C GLY A 197 -23.95 0.57 -18.17
N LEU A 198 -22.76 0.65 -17.62
CA LEU A 198 -21.76 1.68 -17.97
C LEU A 198 -21.41 1.65 -19.46
N LEU A 199 -21.11 0.48 -20.01
CA LEU A 199 -20.79 0.34 -21.42
C LEU A 199 -21.94 0.73 -22.32
N THR A 200 -23.15 0.39 -21.94
CA THR A 200 -24.37 0.83 -22.68
C THR A 200 -24.47 2.34 -22.71
N VAL A 201 -24.26 3.03 -21.57
CA VAL A 201 -24.24 4.51 -21.50
C VAL A 201 -23.15 5.07 -22.41
N TYR A 202 -21.95 4.51 -22.42
CA TYR A 202 -20.87 4.98 -23.29
C TYR A 202 -21.18 4.79 -24.77
N VAL A 203 -21.75 3.65 -25.16
CA VAL A 203 -22.18 3.41 -26.56
C VAL A 203 -23.27 4.42 -26.97
N VAL A 204 -24.26 4.67 -26.12
CA VAL A 204 -25.32 5.66 -26.39
C VAL A 204 -24.72 7.05 -26.53
N VAL A 205 -23.84 7.48 -25.62
CA VAL A 205 -23.19 8.81 -25.70
C VAL A 205 -22.32 8.92 -26.95
N LEU A 206 -21.60 7.87 -27.32
CA LEU A 206 -20.81 7.85 -28.55
C LEU A 206 -21.67 7.99 -29.80
N LEU A 207 -22.73 7.18 -29.92
CA LEU A 207 -23.66 7.26 -31.04
C LEU A 207 -24.34 8.64 -31.14
N PHE A 208 -24.72 9.20 -30.00
CA PHE A 208 -25.26 10.54 -29.90
C PHE A 208 -24.26 11.61 -30.35
N ALA A 209 -23.00 11.54 -29.94
CA ALA A 209 -21.95 12.45 -30.36
C ALA A 209 -21.69 12.35 -31.88
N VAL A 210 -21.69 11.14 -32.45
CA VAL A 210 -21.61 10.93 -33.90
C VAL A 210 -22.79 11.58 -34.64
N ALA A 211 -24.02 11.37 -34.16
CA ALA A 211 -25.22 11.96 -34.75
C ALA A 211 -25.16 13.50 -34.74
N ILE A 212 -24.78 14.10 -33.60
CA ILE A 212 -24.61 15.55 -33.48
C ILE A 212 -23.52 16.06 -34.44
N ARG A 213 -22.42 15.36 -34.58
CA ARG A 213 -21.36 15.71 -35.53
C ARG A 213 -21.86 15.70 -36.97
N ILE A 214 -22.67 14.72 -37.35
CA ILE A 214 -23.29 14.62 -38.68
C ILE A 214 -24.25 15.79 -38.91
N LEU A 215 -25.19 16.04 -37.99
CA LEU A 215 -26.16 17.15 -38.10
C LEU A 215 -25.48 18.52 -38.16
N TYR A 216 -24.40 18.71 -37.37
CA TYR A 216 -23.61 19.92 -37.43
C TYR A 216 -22.90 20.08 -38.78
N SER A 217 -22.40 18.98 -39.36
CA SER A 217 -21.75 18.98 -40.67
C SER A 217 -22.68 19.31 -41.81
N PHE A 218 -23.97 19.03 -41.66
CA PHE A 218 -25.02 19.46 -42.60
C PHE A 218 -25.51 20.90 -42.37
N GLY A 219 -24.95 21.62 -41.38
CA GLY A 219 -25.39 22.98 -41.06
C GLY A 219 -26.73 23.08 -40.36
N LEU A 220 -27.32 21.93 -39.93
CA LEU A 220 -28.61 21.89 -39.26
C LEU A 220 -28.55 22.36 -37.79
N LEU A 221 -27.39 22.37 -37.17
CA LEU A 221 -27.17 22.77 -35.78
C LEU A 221 -26.20 23.95 -35.67
N LYS A 222 -26.52 24.88 -34.78
CA LYS A 222 -25.60 25.96 -34.41
C LYS A 222 -24.52 25.47 -33.46
N LYS A 223 -23.28 25.98 -33.54
CA LYS A 223 -22.15 25.65 -32.71
C LYS A 223 -22.48 25.72 -31.21
N THR A 224 -23.10 26.80 -30.75
CA THR A 224 -23.50 26.97 -29.35
C THR A 224 -24.41 25.86 -28.88
N PHE A 225 -25.39 25.45 -29.69
CA PHE A 225 -26.26 24.34 -29.36
C PHE A 225 -25.50 23.03 -29.23
N VAL A 226 -24.60 22.73 -30.16
CA VAL A 226 -23.73 21.54 -30.10
C VAL A 226 -22.91 21.53 -28.81
N CYS A 227 -22.27 22.63 -28.44
CA CYS A 227 -21.49 22.75 -27.21
C CYS A 227 -22.33 22.49 -25.95
N VAL A 228 -23.53 23.08 -25.87
CA VAL A 228 -24.43 22.92 -24.72
C VAL A 228 -24.91 21.46 -24.60
N VAL A 229 -25.30 20.85 -25.71
CA VAL A 229 -25.78 19.46 -25.69
C VAL A 229 -24.68 18.47 -25.37
N LEU A 230 -23.46 18.66 -25.90
CA LEU A 230 -22.32 17.84 -25.53
C LEU A 230 -21.95 18.02 -24.05
N LEU A 231 -22.03 19.24 -23.51
CA LEU A 231 -21.79 19.50 -22.09
C LEU A 231 -22.77 18.73 -21.20
N ILE A 232 -24.07 18.75 -21.57
CA ILE A 232 -25.13 18.01 -20.86
C ILE A 232 -24.86 16.50 -20.94
N ALA A 233 -24.49 15.97 -22.11
CA ALA A 233 -24.18 14.55 -22.29
C ALA A 233 -22.98 14.12 -21.43
N VAL A 234 -21.89 14.92 -21.42
CA VAL A 234 -20.72 14.69 -20.58
C VAL A 234 -21.07 14.73 -19.10
N PHE A 235 -21.86 15.71 -18.67
CA PHE A 235 -22.29 15.80 -17.28
C PHE A 235 -23.12 14.60 -16.86
N GLY A 236 -24.03 14.13 -17.71
CA GLY A 236 -24.83 12.93 -17.48
C GLY A 236 -23.98 11.67 -17.38
N GLU A 237 -23.02 11.49 -18.29
CA GLU A 237 -22.07 10.38 -18.28
C GLU A 237 -21.20 10.39 -17.01
N CYS A 238 -20.62 11.53 -16.66
CA CYS A 238 -19.82 11.68 -15.44
C CYS A 238 -20.65 11.40 -14.18
N SER A 239 -21.89 11.90 -14.11
CA SER A 239 -22.79 11.66 -12.98
C SER A 239 -23.14 10.19 -12.83
N PHE A 240 -23.43 9.51 -13.93
CA PHE A 240 -23.73 8.08 -13.92
C PHE A 240 -22.50 7.25 -13.51
N SER A 241 -21.34 7.53 -14.10
CA SER A 241 -20.08 6.86 -13.75
C SER A 241 -19.73 7.08 -12.28
N SER A 242 -19.83 8.32 -11.80
CA SER A 242 -19.58 8.65 -10.40
C SER A 242 -20.51 7.91 -9.45
N ARG A 243 -21.81 7.80 -9.80
CA ARG A 243 -22.77 7.04 -9.01
C ARG A 243 -22.38 5.57 -8.87
N VAL A 244 -22.04 4.90 -9.98
CA VAL A 244 -21.62 3.49 -9.95
C VAL A 244 -20.36 3.29 -9.10
N TYR A 245 -19.38 4.19 -9.20
CA TYR A 245 -18.17 4.13 -8.36
C TYR A 245 -18.48 4.42 -6.88
N MET A 246 -19.32 5.41 -6.60
CA MET A 246 -19.68 5.78 -5.23
C MET A 246 -20.51 4.70 -4.54
N GLU A 247 -21.46 4.07 -5.23
CA GLU A 247 -22.25 2.96 -4.68
C GLU A 247 -21.37 1.78 -4.25
N SER A 248 -20.28 1.51 -4.98
CA SER A 248 -19.33 0.45 -4.63
C SER A 248 -18.35 0.85 -3.53
N ALA A 249 -18.08 2.14 -3.36
CA ALA A 249 -17.15 2.69 -2.38
C ALA A 249 -17.82 3.24 -1.12
N ALA A 250 -19.14 3.41 -1.13
CA ALA A 250 -19.90 3.92 -0.01
C ALA A 250 -19.85 2.93 1.17
N HIS A 251 -19.30 3.40 2.28
CA HIS A 251 -19.26 2.69 3.54
C HIS A 251 -20.02 3.50 4.60
N ASP A 252 -20.53 2.79 5.60
CA ASP A 252 -21.21 3.42 6.73
C ASP A 252 -20.22 4.26 7.55
N ASP A 253 -20.42 5.58 7.56
CA ASP A 253 -19.61 6.52 8.32
C ASP A 253 -19.79 6.41 9.84
N ILE A 254 -20.87 5.78 10.31
CA ILE A 254 -21.19 5.68 11.74
C ILE A 254 -20.06 4.98 12.48
N SER A 255 -19.56 3.88 11.92
CA SER A 255 -18.46 3.14 12.53
C SER A 255 -17.15 3.94 12.61
N TYR A 256 -16.93 4.88 11.70
CA TYR A 256 -15.78 5.77 11.72
C TYR A 256 -15.91 6.81 12.85
N ARG A 257 -17.07 7.44 12.98
CA ARG A 257 -17.35 8.44 14.04
C ARG A 257 -17.25 7.84 15.43
N GLU A 258 -17.75 6.63 15.62
CA GLU A 258 -17.64 5.91 16.89
C GLU A 258 -16.20 5.70 17.34
N ARG A 259 -15.27 5.42 16.40
CA ARG A 259 -13.84 5.26 16.72
C ARG A 259 -13.21 6.53 17.26
N PHE A 260 -13.60 7.70 16.75
CA PHE A 260 -13.06 8.98 17.22
C PHE A 260 -13.48 9.30 18.66
N THR A 261 -14.44 8.60 19.23
CA THR A 261 -14.82 8.79 20.65
C THR A 261 -13.71 8.44 21.63
N ILE A 262 -12.75 7.60 21.21
CA ILE A 262 -11.58 7.23 22.01
C ILE A 262 -10.32 8.05 21.67
N ALA A 263 -10.40 9.02 20.76
CA ALA A 263 -9.27 9.91 20.45
C ALA A 263 -8.96 10.81 21.65
N ASP A 264 -7.66 11.05 21.90
CA ASP A 264 -7.17 11.96 22.95
C ASP A 264 -7.70 11.66 24.38
N LYS A 265 -7.95 10.38 24.69
CA LYS A 265 -8.46 9.93 26.00
C LYS A 265 -7.40 9.40 26.94
N ILE A 266 -6.15 9.29 26.48
CA ILE A 266 -5.02 8.84 27.28
C ILE A 266 -4.25 10.07 27.73
N ASP A 267 -4.22 10.27 29.05
CA ASP A 267 -3.40 11.30 29.71
C ASP A 267 -2.14 10.62 30.27
N ASP A 268 -1.05 10.69 29.50
CA ASP A 268 0.23 10.05 29.83
C ASP A 268 1.37 10.91 29.26
N ASP A 269 2.22 11.42 30.15
CA ASP A 269 3.37 12.27 29.79
C ASP A 269 4.56 11.51 29.20
N GLU A 270 4.56 10.17 29.33
CA GLU A 270 5.61 9.33 28.78
C GLU A 270 5.29 8.92 27.33
N PHE A 271 6.32 8.52 26.62
CA PHE A 271 6.09 7.92 25.29
C PHE A 271 5.40 6.56 25.43
N TYR A 272 4.32 6.37 24.70
CA TYR A 272 3.60 5.11 24.64
C TYR A 272 3.09 4.82 23.22
N ARG A 273 2.73 3.56 22.98
CA ARG A 273 2.02 3.12 21.79
C ARG A 273 0.69 2.49 22.17
N VAL A 274 -0.28 2.66 21.27
CA VAL A 274 -1.59 1.99 21.36
C VAL A 274 -1.62 0.87 20.34
N GLY A 275 -1.87 -0.36 20.82
CA GLY A 275 -2.01 -1.55 19.99
C GLY A 275 -3.46 -1.94 19.75
N LEU A 276 -3.65 -2.98 18.94
CA LEU A 276 -4.92 -3.68 18.72
C LEU A 276 -4.69 -5.18 18.98
N LYS A 277 -5.54 -5.82 19.78
CA LYS A 277 -5.45 -7.29 19.96
C LYS A 277 -5.97 -8.06 18.75
N THR A 278 -6.89 -7.47 18.00
CA THR A 278 -7.47 -8.06 16.79
C THR A 278 -7.67 -7.00 15.73
N LYS A 279 -7.74 -7.41 14.46
CA LYS A 279 -8.04 -6.46 13.37
C LYS A 279 -9.52 -6.06 13.40
N VAL A 280 -9.82 -5.02 14.13
CA VAL A 280 -11.16 -4.42 14.22
C VAL A 280 -11.30 -3.14 13.40
N THR A 281 -10.19 -2.63 12.87
CA THR A 281 -10.14 -1.43 12.03
C THR A 281 -8.90 -1.46 11.12
N ASP A 282 -8.78 -0.48 10.22
CA ASP A 282 -7.58 -0.31 9.40
C ASP A 282 -6.35 0.01 10.26
N VAL A 283 -5.19 -0.48 9.83
CA VAL A 283 -3.94 -0.36 10.60
C VAL A 283 -3.52 1.09 10.83
N ASN A 284 -3.89 2.00 9.93
CA ASN A 284 -3.57 3.43 10.07
C ASN A 284 -4.56 4.18 10.98
N ALA A 285 -5.68 3.56 11.38
CA ALA A 285 -6.72 4.24 12.15
C ALA A 285 -6.23 4.70 13.53
N ILE A 286 -5.38 3.94 14.20
CA ILE A 286 -4.83 4.32 15.51
C ILE A 286 -3.98 5.59 15.39
N GLY A 287 -3.16 5.70 14.35
CA GLY A 287 -2.43 6.95 14.05
C GLY A 287 -3.35 8.13 13.74
N ALA A 288 -4.47 7.88 13.04
CA ALA A 288 -5.47 8.90 12.74
C ALA A 288 -6.22 9.41 14.01
N LEU A 289 -6.23 8.61 15.09
CA LEU A 289 -6.76 8.99 16.40
C LEU A 289 -5.77 9.81 17.26
N GLY A 290 -4.59 10.14 16.72
CA GLY A 290 -3.55 10.90 17.43
C GLY A 290 -2.56 10.04 18.23
N TYR A 291 -2.68 8.71 18.20
CA TYR A 291 -1.84 7.82 18.99
C TYR A 291 -0.65 7.26 18.19
N ASN A 292 0.48 7.05 18.87
CA ASN A 292 1.58 6.29 18.30
C ASN A 292 1.18 4.82 18.12
N SER A 293 1.55 4.21 17.02
CA SER A 293 1.20 2.84 16.65
C SER A 293 2.36 2.12 15.97
N LEU A 294 2.42 0.81 16.14
CA LEU A 294 3.34 -0.07 15.40
C LEU A 294 2.76 -0.42 14.02
N GLY A 295 1.45 -0.57 13.96
CA GLY A 295 0.77 -0.94 12.73
C GLY A 295 0.65 0.24 11.79
N HIS A 296 0.96 -0.01 10.53
CA HIS A 296 0.76 0.97 9.46
C HIS A 296 0.72 0.30 8.08
N TYR A 297 0.18 1.03 7.14
CA TYR A 297 0.26 0.74 5.72
C TYR A 297 0.70 1.96 4.95
N THR A 298 1.78 1.83 4.22
CA THR A 298 2.18 2.79 3.19
C THR A 298 2.78 2.06 1.99
N SER A 299 2.76 2.68 0.81
CA SER A 299 3.43 2.14 -0.37
C SER A 299 4.97 2.08 -0.22
N LEU A 300 5.50 2.65 0.84
CA LEU A 300 6.92 2.74 1.15
C LEU A 300 7.27 2.09 2.50
N THR A 301 6.41 1.19 3.01
CA THR A 301 6.71 0.43 4.23
C THR A 301 8.07 -0.24 4.10
N ASN A 302 8.95 0.03 5.07
CA ASN A 302 10.31 -0.50 5.07
C ASN A 302 10.30 -2.03 5.20
N GLY A 303 11.01 -2.72 4.31
CA GLY A 303 11.04 -4.19 4.27
C GLY A 303 11.72 -4.80 5.50
N ALA A 304 12.76 -4.16 6.03
CA ALA A 304 13.45 -4.65 7.23
C ALA A 304 12.58 -4.52 8.47
N TYR A 305 11.88 -3.40 8.64
CA TYR A 305 10.90 -3.21 9.71
C TYR A 305 9.78 -4.25 9.63
N MET A 306 9.22 -4.47 8.43
CA MET A 306 8.18 -5.48 8.23
C MET A 306 8.65 -6.89 8.59
N ASN A 307 9.89 -7.25 8.21
CA ASN A 307 10.48 -8.54 8.55
C ASN A 307 10.74 -8.68 10.05
N MET A 308 11.20 -7.61 10.72
CA MET A 308 11.35 -7.58 12.17
C MET A 308 10.02 -7.80 12.88
N MET A 309 8.99 -7.06 12.52
CA MET A 309 7.65 -7.22 13.12
C MET A 309 7.11 -8.63 12.90
N LYS A 310 7.34 -9.19 11.72
CA LYS A 310 6.98 -10.57 11.41
C LYS A 310 7.75 -11.57 12.28
N SER A 311 9.05 -11.40 12.47
CA SER A 311 9.87 -12.27 13.34
C SER A 311 9.46 -12.18 14.81
N LEU A 312 8.93 -11.05 15.26
CA LEU A 312 8.35 -10.85 16.58
C LEU A 312 6.92 -11.38 16.72
N GLY A 313 6.39 -12.00 15.66
CA GLY A 313 5.07 -12.65 15.66
C GLY A 313 3.89 -11.74 15.36
N TYR A 314 4.11 -10.52 14.88
CA TYR A 314 3.02 -9.64 14.46
C TYR A 314 2.52 -9.97 13.05
N SER A 315 1.24 -9.81 12.84
CA SER A 315 0.62 -10.02 11.54
C SER A 315 1.14 -9.03 10.51
N SER A 316 1.46 -9.49 9.31
CA SER A 316 1.88 -8.63 8.21
C SER A 316 1.44 -9.24 6.88
N TYR A 317 1.04 -8.38 5.96
CA TYR A 317 0.64 -8.81 4.63
C TYR A 317 0.96 -7.72 3.60
N TRP A 318 1.63 -8.09 2.54
CA TRP A 318 2.07 -7.19 1.49
C TRP A 318 2.93 -6.04 2.05
N MET A 319 2.40 -4.81 2.15
CA MET A 319 3.06 -3.65 2.77
C MET A 319 2.36 -3.20 4.06
N GLU A 320 1.41 -3.99 4.54
CA GLU A 320 0.71 -3.76 5.80
C GLU A 320 1.47 -4.45 6.94
N VAL A 321 1.76 -3.71 7.99
CA VAL A 321 2.24 -4.22 9.27
C VAL A 321 1.10 -4.09 10.26
N GLY A 322 0.61 -5.23 10.75
CA GLY A 322 -0.41 -5.26 11.82
C GLY A 322 0.23 -4.99 13.18
N GLN A 323 -0.58 -4.56 14.11
CA GLN A 323 -0.20 -4.38 15.52
C GLN A 323 -0.88 -5.43 16.42
N TYR A 324 -1.32 -6.53 15.84
CA TYR A 324 -1.96 -7.67 16.48
C TYR A 324 -1.17 -8.94 16.13
N GLY A 325 -1.17 -9.88 17.03
CA GLY A 325 -0.23 -10.98 17.13
C GLY A 325 0.82 -10.65 18.19
N GLY A 326 2.04 -11.16 18.01
CA GLY A 326 3.10 -11.02 18.99
C GLY A 326 2.81 -11.75 20.31
N THR A 327 3.59 -11.44 21.34
CA THR A 327 3.41 -11.96 22.71
C THR A 327 3.31 -10.80 23.71
N ALA A 328 2.98 -11.08 24.96
CA ALA A 328 2.98 -10.03 25.98
C ALA A 328 4.39 -9.43 26.19
N PHE A 329 5.44 -10.23 26.01
CA PHE A 329 6.83 -9.75 26.01
C PHE A 329 7.11 -8.80 24.84
N THR A 330 6.74 -9.17 23.61
CA THR A 330 6.98 -8.31 22.45
C THR A 330 6.14 -7.04 22.47
N ASP A 331 4.93 -7.08 23.01
CA ASP A 331 4.12 -5.89 23.30
C ASP A 331 4.82 -4.96 24.30
N ALA A 332 5.35 -5.53 25.39
CA ALA A 332 6.11 -4.76 26.39
C ALA A 332 7.38 -4.15 25.77
N LEU A 333 8.18 -4.95 25.08
CA LEU A 333 9.43 -4.52 24.42
C LEU A 333 9.20 -3.39 23.42
N LEU A 334 8.09 -3.44 22.69
CA LEU A 334 7.70 -2.43 21.69
C LEU A 334 6.91 -1.27 22.29
N CYS A 335 6.89 -1.12 23.61
CA CYS A 335 6.24 0.00 24.31
C CYS A 335 4.74 0.12 24.01
N GLN A 336 4.04 -1.01 23.76
CA GLN A 336 2.58 -1.02 23.64
C GLN A 336 1.95 -0.97 25.05
N LYS A 337 1.86 0.22 25.61
CA LYS A 337 1.34 0.47 26.97
C LYS A 337 -0.19 0.36 27.03
N TYR A 338 -0.86 0.69 25.94
CA TYR A 338 -2.33 0.69 25.84
C TYR A 338 -2.80 -0.15 24.66
N VAL A 339 -4.05 -0.60 24.76
CA VAL A 339 -4.72 -1.39 23.74
C VAL A 339 -6.12 -0.84 23.49
N ALA A 340 -6.43 -0.56 22.23
CA ALA A 340 -7.78 -0.23 21.81
C ALA A 340 -8.51 -1.51 21.34
N GLY A 341 -9.79 -1.59 21.62
CA GLY A 341 -10.64 -2.71 21.23
C GLY A 341 -12.08 -2.28 20.98
N SER A 342 -12.84 -3.14 20.30
CA SER A 342 -14.29 -3.00 20.14
C SER A 342 -15.02 -3.85 21.17
N GLY A 343 -16.23 -3.45 21.55
CA GLY A 343 -17.05 -4.12 22.57
C GLY A 343 -16.74 -3.64 24.00
N SER A 344 -17.34 -4.30 24.98
CA SER A 344 -17.13 -4.02 26.39
C SER A 344 -15.89 -4.76 26.92
N SER A 345 -15.17 -4.13 27.84
CA SER A 345 -14.05 -4.73 28.55
C SER A 345 -14.15 -4.38 30.04
N SER A 346 -14.02 -5.39 30.91
CA SER A 346 -14.01 -5.18 32.36
C SER A 346 -12.74 -4.48 32.86
N THR A 347 -11.69 -4.44 32.05
CA THR A 347 -10.38 -3.80 32.33
C THR A 347 -10.22 -2.47 31.59
N ALA A 348 -11.31 -1.92 31.02
CA ALA A 348 -11.25 -0.66 30.30
C ALA A 348 -10.96 0.51 31.23
N LEU A 349 -9.98 1.33 30.87
CA LEU A 349 -9.73 2.63 31.49
C LEU A 349 -10.72 3.67 30.98
N TYR A 350 -11.10 3.54 29.71
CA TYR A 350 -12.06 4.40 29.05
C TYR A 350 -12.92 3.57 28.10
N SER A 351 -14.22 3.86 28.07
CA SER A 351 -15.17 3.24 27.13
C SER A 351 -16.14 4.29 26.60
N ALA A 352 -16.36 4.31 25.30
CA ALA A 352 -17.36 5.16 24.67
C ALA A 352 -17.87 4.49 23.39
N ALA A 353 -19.20 4.57 23.18
CA ALA A 353 -19.88 3.85 22.12
C ALA A 353 -19.52 2.35 22.17
N ASN A 354 -19.04 1.78 21.07
CA ASN A 354 -18.62 0.36 21.02
C ASN A 354 -17.08 0.21 21.09
N TRP A 355 -16.38 1.19 21.68
CA TRP A 355 -14.92 1.19 21.75
C TRP A 355 -14.43 1.38 23.18
N HIS A 356 -13.26 0.80 23.48
CA HIS A 356 -12.61 0.93 24.77
C HIS A 356 -11.09 1.04 24.61
N ILE A 357 -10.45 1.62 25.63
CA ILE A 357 -9.00 1.62 25.84
C ILE A 357 -8.72 0.89 27.14
N SER A 358 -7.82 -0.08 27.10
CA SER A 358 -7.30 -0.81 28.26
C SER A 358 -5.79 -0.62 28.35
N ARG A 359 -5.22 -0.86 29.54
CA ARG A 359 -3.77 -0.87 29.75
C ARG A 359 -3.26 -2.31 29.65
N ASN A 360 -2.10 -2.49 29.01
CA ASN A 360 -1.40 -3.77 29.08
C ASN A 360 -0.82 -3.99 30.48
N GLU A 361 -0.81 -5.24 30.92
CA GLU A 361 -0.29 -5.64 32.24
C GLU A 361 1.19 -5.31 32.37
N TYR A 362 1.95 -5.52 31.28
CA TYR A 362 3.37 -5.25 31.18
C TYR A 362 3.64 -4.26 30.06
N SER A 363 4.51 -3.28 30.33
CA SER A 363 5.03 -2.36 29.32
C SER A 363 6.42 -1.88 29.73
N LEU A 364 7.31 -1.78 28.75
CA LEU A 364 8.62 -1.16 28.90
C LEU A 364 8.59 0.26 28.33
N PRO A 365 9.47 1.17 28.77
CA PRO A 365 9.63 2.48 28.15
C PRO A 365 10.21 2.37 26.75
N LEU A 366 10.28 3.49 26.01
CA LEU A 366 10.84 3.55 24.65
C LEU A 366 12.28 3.01 24.59
N GLY A 367 13.05 3.15 25.63
CA GLY A 367 14.44 2.69 25.72
C GLY A 367 14.76 2.02 27.05
N ILE A 368 15.58 1.00 26.99
CA ILE A 368 16.10 0.26 28.16
C ILE A 368 17.61 -0.01 28.00
N ALA A 369 18.33 -0.12 29.14
CA ALA A 369 19.72 -0.59 29.12
C ALA A 369 19.76 -2.11 28.96
N VAL A 370 20.69 -2.61 28.14
CA VAL A 370 20.90 -4.03 27.91
C VAL A 370 22.40 -4.34 27.76
N SER A 371 22.89 -5.37 28.44
CA SER A 371 24.31 -5.71 28.49
C SER A 371 24.78 -6.61 27.34
N VAL A 372 23.90 -7.41 26.76
CA VAL A 372 24.27 -8.36 25.70
C VAL A 372 23.17 -8.37 24.64
N PHE A 373 23.54 -7.95 23.43
CA PHE A 373 22.85 -8.45 22.25
C PHE A 373 23.51 -9.77 21.85
N LYS A 374 23.01 -10.89 22.30
CA LYS A 374 23.14 -12.07 21.46
C LYS A 374 22.61 -11.64 20.11
N ALA A 375 23.32 -11.98 19.04
CA ALA A 375 22.81 -11.75 17.68
C ALA A 375 21.49 -12.51 17.56
N VAL A 376 20.41 -11.85 17.95
CA VAL A 376 19.11 -12.47 18.11
C VAL A 376 18.54 -12.56 16.73
N GLY A 377 18.72 -13.71 16.11
CA GLY A 377 18.13 -14.05 14.82
C GLY A 377 16.68 -14.41 14.91
N GLY A 378 16.11 -14.60 16.12
CA GLY A 378 14.75 -15.07 16.27
C GLY A 378 14.18 -14.92 17.68
N LYS A 379 12.92 -15.27 17.79
CA LYS A 379 12.07 -15.29 19.00
C LYS A 379 12.64 -16.18 20.13
N GLU A 380 13.42 -17.18 19.77
CA GLU A 380 14.00 -18.17 20.68
C GLU A 380 15.03 -17.58 21.66
N ASP A 381 15.61 -16.44 21.30
CA ASP A 381 16.63 -15.79 22.10
C ASP A 381 16.05 -14.78 23.11
N LEU A 382 14.78 -14.39 22.93
CA LEU A 382 14.11 -13.39 23.77
C LEU A 382 13.17 -13.99 24.82
N LEU A 383 12.72 -15.23 24.59
CA LEU A 383 11.75 -15.93 25.44
C LEU A 383 12.29 -17.31 25.78
N GLU A 384 12.05 -17.77 27.00
CA GLU A 384 12.21 -19.16 27.37
C GLU A 384 11.09 -19.95 26.68
N ILE A 385 11.32 -20.36 25.41
CA ILE A 385 10.37 -21.08 24.59
C ILE A 385 10.53 -22.56 24.85
N TYR A 386 9.42 -23.21 25.24
CA TYR A 386 9.36 -24.64 25.45
C TYR A 386 8.76 -25.30 24.21
N PRO A 387 9.52 -26.16 23.49
CA PRO A 387 8.91 -27.04 22.52
C PRO A 387 8.07 -28.10 23.27
N PHE A 388 6.81 -28.22 22.88
CA PHE A 388 5.94 -29.26 23.43
C PHE A 388 5.96 -30.49 22.54
N GLU A 389 5.76 -31.67 23.16
CA GLU A 389 5.63 -32.90 22.40
C GLU A 389 4.38 -32.86 21.54
N GLU A 390 4.56 -33.22 20.28
CA GLU A 390 3.49 -33.28 19.29
C GLU A 390 3.19 -34.73 18.88
N THR A 391 1.92 -35.05 18.74
CA THR A 391 1.46 -36.36 18.26
C THR A 391 0.59 -36.16 17.02
N VAL A 392 1.02 -36.73 15.88
CA VAL A 392 0.23 -36.74 14.65
C VAL A 392 -0.83 -37.86 14.75
N VAL A 393 -2.08 -37.47 14.66
CA VAL A 393 -3.23 -38.38 14.71
C VAL A 393 -3.73 -38.71 13.31
N SER A 394 -4.23 -39.92 13.13
CA SER A 394 -4.65 -40.53 11.86
C SER A 394 -5.55 -39.67 10.97
N GLY A 395 -5.49 -39.90 9.67
CA GLY A 395 -6.36 -39.29 8.65
C GLY A 395 -5.63 -38.45 7.61
N MET A 396 -4.30 -38.44 7.68
CA MET A 396 -3.45 -37.76 6.68
C MET A 396 -2.06 -38.38 6.62
N THR A 397 -1.37 -38.18 5.52
CA THR A 397 0.07 -38.41 5.43
C THR A 397 0.80 -37.15 5.82
N ALA A 398 1.58 -37.20 6.91
CA ALA A 398 2.40 -36.12 7.38
C ALA A 398 3.87 -36.54 7.40
N VAL A 399 4.71 -35.85 6.68
CA VAL A 399 6.16 -36.04 6.68
C VAL A 399 6.82 -34.76 7.20
N LYS A 400 7.62 -34.87 8.24
CA LYS A 400 8.40 -33.76 8.82
C LYS A 400 9.87 -33.94 8.45
N THR A 401 10.44 -32.98 7.74
CA THR A 401 11.87 -32.92 7.40
C THR A 401 12.39 -31.54 7.78
N ASP A 402 13.45 -31.49 8.58
CA ASP A 402 14.09 -30.25 9.04
C ASP A 402 13.09 -29.24 9.65
N GLY A 403 12.16 -29.73 10.48
CA GLY A 403 11.13 -28.88 11.09
C GLY A 403 9.98 -28.45 10.19
N VAL A 404 10.00 -28.86 8.94
CA VAL A 404 9.01 -28.48 7.92
C VAL A 404 8.05 -29.65 7.64
N TYR A 405 6.75 -29.40 7.63
CA TYR A 405 5.72 -30.39 7.37
C TYR A 405 5.29 -30.42 5.90
N ARG A 406 5.06 -31.64 5.42
CA ARG A 406 4.30 -31.93 4.23
C ARG A 406 3.03 -32.65 4.62
N PHE A 407 1.87 -32.13 4.24
CA PHE A 407 0.57 -32.74 4.46
C PHE A 407 -0.04 -33.12 3.12
N SER A 408 -0.44 -34.39 2.98
CA SER A 408 -1.08 -34.94 1.78
C SER A 408 -2.07 -36.03 2.18
N ASP A 409 -2.86 -36.50 1.21
CA ASP A 409 -3.80 -37.62 1.37
C ASP A 409 -4.80 -37.39 2.51
N LEU A 410 -5.37 -36.20 2.58
CA LEU A 410 -6.40 -35.82 3.54
C LEU A 410 -7.72 -36.57 3.24
N SER A 411 -7.76 -37.87 3.56
CA SER A 411 -9.01 -38.68 3.48
C SER A 411 -10.01 -38.27 4.53
N SER A 412 -9.55 -37.74 5.67
CA SER A 412 -10.31 -37.05 6.70
C SER A 412 -9.48 -35.86 7.20
N ARG A 413 -10.10 -34.90 7.90
CA ARG A 413 -9.37 -33.78 8.50
C ARG A 413 -8.34 -34.29 9.50
N GLY A 414 -7.07 -34.27 9.12
CA GLY A 414 -5.98 -34.74 9.97
C GLY A 414 -5.78 -33.82 11.17
N LYS A 415 -5.29 -34.38 12.29
CA LYS A 415 -5.14 -33.67 13.55
C LYS A 415 -3.74 -33.83 14.11
N ILE A 416 -3.24 -32.75 14.71
CA ILE A 416 -2.02 -32.73 15.51
C ILE A 416 -2.43 -32.34 16.94
N LEU A 417 -1.97 -33.10 17.90
CA LEU A 417 -2.22 -32.84 19.31
C LEU A 417 -0.93 -32.44 20.01
N TYR A 418 -1.02 -31.38 20.78
CA TYR A 418 -0.01 -30.98 21.74
C TYR A 418 -0.60 -31.16 23.15
N THR A 419 0.09 -31.92 24.00
CA THR A 419 -0.24 -32.01 25.41
C THR A 419 0.76 -31.18 26.19
N VAL A 420 0.30 -30.09 26.77
CA VAL A 420 1.13 -29.08 27.43
C VAL A 420 0.92 -29.14 28.93
N GLN A 421 1.96 -29.49 29.68
CA GLN A 421 1.95 -29.41 31.13
C GLN A 421 2.35 -27.98 31.54
N VAL A 422 1.36 -27.16 31.90
CA VAL A 422 1.60 -25.78 32.34
C VAL A 422 1.99 -25.75 33.80
N THR A 423 3.18 -25.23 34.12
CA THR A 423 3.66 -25.00 35.48
C THR A 423 3.75 -23.49 35.73
N GLY A 424 3.13 -22.99 36.79
CA GLY A 424 2.95 -21.55 37.01
C GLY A 424 1.92 -20.93 36.03
N LYS A 425 1.84 -19.62 36.01
CA LYS A 425 0.99 -18.86 35.05
C LYS A 425 1.74 -18.68 33.74
N GLN A 426 1.17 -19.17 32.62
CA GLN A 426 1.75 -19.08 31.29
C GLN A 426 0.72 -18.65 30.26
N ARG A 427 1.18 -17.88 29.25
CA ARG A 427 0.43 -17.58 28.03
C ARG A 427 0.89 -18.53 26.94
N LEU A 428 -0.06 -19.23 26.32
CA LEU A 428 0.24 -20.16 25.21
C LEU A 428 -0.06 -19.50 23.87
N TYR A 429 0.77 -19.83 22.88
CA TYR A 429 0.68 -19.32 21.52
C TYR A 429 0.87 -20.45 20.51
N PHE A 430 0.23 -20.30 19.36
CA PHE A 430 0.48 -21.11 18.17
C PHE A 430 1.16 -20.26 17.10
N ASP A 431 2.22 -20.81 16.53
CA ASP A 431 3.02 -20.20 15.49
C ASP A 431 2.95 -21.02 14.20
N CYS A 432 2.38 -20.44 13.16
CA CYS A 432 2.41 -20.95 11.79
C CYS A 432 2.34 -19.79 10.79
N PHE A 433 3.03 -18.70 11.10
CA PHE A 433 2.86 -17.45 10.36
C PHE A 433 3.51 -17.40 8.99
N ASP A 434 4.19 -18.45 8.54
CA ASP A 434 4.66 -18.53 7.16
C ASP A 434 3.48 -18.69 6.20
N LEU A 435 2.95 -17.55 5.77
CA LEU A 435 1.81 -17.49 4.85
C LEU A 435 2.08 -18.05 3.48
N TYR A 436 3.35 -18.16 3.11
CA TYR A 436 3.74 -18.52 1.77
C TYR A 436 4.85 -19.55 1.81
N THR A 437 4.52 -20.78 1.46
CA THR A 437 5.51 -21.84 1.38
C THR A 437 6.39 -21.63 0.15
N THR A 438 7.66 -21.27 0.37
CA THR A 438 8.60 -20.90 -0.70
C THR A 438 8.89 -22.05 -1.66
N ALA A 439 8.90 -23.29 -1.18
CA ALA A 439 9.20 -24.47 -1.98
C ALA A 439 8.22 -24.70 -3.15
N LEU A 440 6.93 -24.47 -2.94
CA LEU A 440 5.89 -24.69 -3.94
C LEU A 440 5.10 -23.42 -4.32
N LYS A 441 5.51 -22.26 -3.84
CA LYS A 441 4.78 -20.98 -4.01
C LYS A 441 3.30 -21.11 -3.62
N GLN A 442 3.04 -21.82 -2.53
CA GLN A 442 1.70 -22.17 -2.07
C GLN A 442 1.33 -21.36 -0.83
N HIS A 443 0.15 -20.73 -0.86
CA HIS A 443 -0.40 -20.04 0.30
C HIS A 443 -1.00 -21.03 1.30
N ILE A 444 -0.66 -20.87 2.58
CA ILE A 444 -1.22 -21.66 3.68
C ILE A 444 -2.43 -21.00 4.37
N ASN A 445 -2.99 -19.94 3.81
CA ASN A 445 -4.24 -19.36 4.33
C ASN A 445 -5.31 -20.40 4.49
N ASP A 446 -6.07 -20.29 5.59
CA ASP A 446 -7.20 -21.18 5.91
C ASP A 446 -6.82 -22.66 5.99
N SER A 447 -5.58 -22.94 6.43
CA SER A 447 -5.06 -24.31 6.49
C SER A 447 -5.35 -25.02 7.80
N PHE A 448 -5.61 -24.30 8.88
CA PHE A 448 -5.78 -24.86 10.21
C PHE A 448 -7.03 -24.38 10.91
N SER A 449 -7.66 -25.27 11.67
CA SER A 449 -8.57 -24.94 12.76
C SER A 449 -7.87 -25.30 14.07
N VAL A 450 -7.99 -24.44 15.07
CA VAL A 450 -7.28 -24.61 16.35
C VAL A 450 -8.30 -24.66 17.49
N ARG A 451 -8.15 -25.67 18.35
CA ARG A 451 -8.95 -25.85 19.57
C ARG A 451 -8.05 -26.02 20.78
N VAL A 452 -8.51 -25.52 21.90
CA VAL A 452 -7.84 -25.68 23.21
C VAL A 452 -8.83 -26.29 24.19
N ASN A 453 -8.46 -27.43 24.78
CA ASN A 453 -9.34 -28.22 25.67
C ASN A 453 -10.74 -28.44 25.05
N GLY A 454 -10.81 -28.71 23.74
CA GLY A 454 -12.05 -28.91 23.01
C GLY A 454 -12.81 -27.64 22.59
N LEU A 455 -12.44 -26.46 23.08
CA LEU A 455 -13.05 -25.19 22.71
C LEU A 455 -12.35 -24.59 21.48
N THR A 456 -13.13 -24.13 20.50
CA THR A 456 -12.59 -23.54 19.27
C THR A 456 -12.02 -22.15 19.53
N VAL A 457 -10.72 -21.97 19.30
CA VAL A 457 -10.03 -20.66 19.28
C VAL A 457 -10.23 -19.99 17.93
N THR A 458 -10.03 -20.76 16.86
CA THR A 458 -10.29 -20.29 15.49
C THR A 458 -10.68 -21.46 14.60
N SER A 459 -11.62 -21.23 13.68
CA SER A 459 -12.02 -22.23 12.66
C SER A 459 -11.16 -22.18 11.41
N SER A 460 -10.36 -21.10 11.24
CA SER A 460 -9.54 -20.87 10.06
C SER A 460 -8.32 -20.00 10.42
N TYR A 461 -7.11 -20.51 10.17
CA TYR A 461 -5.85 -19.83 10.45
C TYR A 461 -4.72 -20.39 9.58
N PRO A 462 -3.69 -19.60 9.19
CA PRO A 462 -3.67 -18.14 9.19
C PRO A 462 -4.62 -17.54 8.14
N THR A 463 -4.89 -16.25 8.24
CA THR A 463 -5.60 -15.49 7.19
C THR A 463 -4.70 -14.36 6.71
N GLN A 464 -5.04 -13.69 5.61
CA GLN A 464 -4.29 -12.54 5.12
C GLN A 464 -4.06 -11.46 6.18
N SER A 465 -5.04 -11.25 7.04
CA SER A 465 -5.01 -10.19 8.04
C SER A 465 -4.66 -10.69 9.45
N LYS A 466 -4.66 -12.00 9.69
CA LYS A 466 -4.34 -12.61 10.99
C LYS A 466 -3.38 -13.75 10.74
N ASN A 467 -2.08 -13.46 10.79
CA ASN A 467 -1.02 -14.41 10.46
C ASN A 467 0.21 -14.29 11.37
N GLY A 468 0.10 -13.58 12.46
CA GLY A 468 1.10 -13.52 13.51
C GLY A 468 1.02 -14.70 14.48
N PHE A 469 1.48 -14.57 15.72
CA PHE A 469 1.24 -15.58 16.74
C PHE A 469 -0.23 -15.59 17.14
N LEU A 470 -0.82 -16.78 17.16
CA LEU A 470 -2.19 -16.96 17.62
C LEU A 470 -2.18 -17.20 19.13
N TYR A 471 -2.74 -16.26 19.89
CA TYR A 471 -2.91 -16.43 21.32
C TYR A 471 -3.95 -17.51 21.62
N LEU A 472 -3.56 -18.52 22.43
CA LEU A 472 -4.36 -19.67 22.78
C LEU A 472 -5.04 -19.56 24.15
N GLY A 473 -4.55 -18.67 25.00
CA GLY A 473 -5.07 -18.44 26.34
C GLY A 473 -3.99 -18.34 27.40
N THR A 474 -4.37 -17.91 28.60
CA THR A 474 -3.54 -17.92 29.82
C THR A 474 -4.00 -19.06 30.73
N PHE A 475 -3.05 -19.88 31.16
CA PHE A 475 -3.30 -21.06 31.98
C PHE A 475 -2.35 -21.08 33.16
N GLU A 476 -2.74 -21.80 34.22
CA GLU A 476 -1.95 -21.92 35.43
C GLU A 476 -2.09 -23.34 36.01
N ASN A 477 -0.94 -23.99 36.28
CA ASN A 477 -0.83 -25.28 36.99
C ASN A 477 -1.81 -26.35 36.50
N ARG A 478 -1.90 -26.58 35.19
CA ARG A 478 -2.78 -27.60 34.61
C ARG A 478 -2.27 -28.12 33.26
N THR A 479 -2.78 -29.30 32.90
CA THR A 479 -2.53 -29.88 31.58
C THR A 479 -3.50 -29.28 30.56
N ILE A 480 -2.99 -28.86 29.42
CA ILE A 480 -3.72 -28.24 28.31
C ILE A 480 -3.55 -29.12 27.08
N THR A 481 -4.64 -29.38 26.38
CA THR A 481 -4.60 -30.02 25.07
C THR A 481 -4.87 -28.99 24.00
N VAL A 482 -3.93 -28.87 23.06
CA VAL A 482 -4.09 -28.04 21.86
C VAL A 482 -4.25 -28.95 20.65
N GLU A 483 -5.41 -28.88 20.00
CA GLU A 483 -5.74 -29.65 18.80
C GLU A 483 -5.66 -28.73 17.59
N ILE A 484 -4.81 -29.08 16.62
CA ILE A 484 -4.68 -28.42 15.34
C ILE A 484 -5.23 -29.34 14.27
N THR A 485 -6.34 -28.96 13.67
CA THR A 485 -6.95 -29.70 12.56
C THR A 485 -6.45 -29.12 11.24
N VAL A 486 -5.87 -29.95 10.40
CA VAL A 486 -5.40 -29.58 9.05
C VAL A 486 -6.59 -29.62 8.10
N LEU A 487 -6.86 -28.52 7.41
CA LEU A 487 -8.06 -28.32 6.59
C LEU A 487 -7.82 -28.54 5.10
N LYS A 488 -6.58 -28.44 4.63
CA LYS A 488 -6.20 -28.62 3.22
C LYS A 488 -4.79 -29.18 3.09
N GLU A 489 -4.51 -29.78 1.97
CA GLU A 489 -3.16 -30.26 1.64
C GLU A 489 -2.21 -29.11 1.37
N PHE A 490 -0.97 -29.20 1.84
CA PHE A 490 0.11 -28.28 1.55
C PHE A 490 1.47 -28.88 1.90
N TYR A 491 2.53 -28.17 1.48
CA TYR A 491 3.90 -28.58 1.70
C TYR A 491 4.75 -27.38 2.11
N GLY A 492 5.71 -27.59 2.98
CA GLY A 492 6.74 -26.60 3.30
C GLY A 492 6.34 -25.58 4.39
N ALA A 493 5.43 -25.94 5.30
CA ALA A 493 5.10 -25.14 6.47
C ALA A 493 5.79 -25.65 7.73
N SER A 494 6.23 -24.72 8.58
CA SER A 494 6.64 -25.00 9.96
C SER A 494 5.62 -24.40 10.91
N PHE A 495 5.37 -25.08 12.03
CA PHE A 495 4.53 -24.56 13.11
C PHE A 495 4.88 -25.19 14.45
N SER A 496 4.53 -24.50 15.53
CA SER A 496 4.78 -24.93 16.89
C SER A 496 3.77 -24.34 17.86
N VAL A 497 3.60 -25.01 19.01
CA VAL A 497 2.94 -24.43 20.18
C VAL A 497 4.05 -24.09 21.18
N PHE A 498 3.99 -22.91 21.78
CA PHE A 498 4.96 -22.48 22.77
C PHE A 498 4.31 -21.69 23.91
N GLY A 499 5.00 -21.57 25.03
CA GLY A 499 4.56 -20.87 26.22
C GLY A 499 5.46 -19.69 26.58
N GLU A 500 4.86 -18.68 27.20
CA GLU A 500 5.53 -17.53 27.82
C GLU A 500 5.19 -17.53 29.31
N LYS A 501 6.20 -17.67 30.16
CA LYS A 501 6.03 -17.66 31.62
C LYS A 501 5.81 -16.23 32.13
N ASP A 502 4.73 -16.05 32.88
CA ASP A 502 4.37 -14.75 33.43
C ASP A 502 5.41 -14.20 34.42
N GLU A 503 5.96 -15.07 35.27
CA GLU A 503 6.98 -14.69 36.25
C GLU A 503 8.29 -14.21 35.61
N VAL A 504 8.72 -14.82 34.48
CA VAL A 504 9.92 -14.42 33.74
C VAL A 504 9.71 -13.04 33.11
N LEU A 505 8.53 -12.82 32.48
CA LEU A 505 8.20 -11.51 31.92
C LEU A 505 8.12 -10.44 33.00
N LYS A 506 7.48 -10.73 34.13
CA LYS A 506 7.38 -9.81 35.25
C LYS A 506 8.75 -9.43 35.83
N SER A 507 9.64 -10.41 36.03
CA SER A 507 11.01 -10.17 36.48
C SER A 507 11.74 -9.26 35.49
N PHE A 508 11.72 -9.60 34.21
CA PHE A 508 12.38 -8.82 33.16
C PHE A 508 11.90 -7.36 33.13
N VAL A 509 10.59 -7.13 33.20
CA VAL A 509 10.02 -5.76 33.17
C VAL A 509 10.39 -4.98 34.43
N ASN A 510 10.41 -5.63 35.61
CA ASN A 510 10.74 -4.97 36.87
C ASN A 510 12.24 -4.67 37.01
N GLU A 511 13.11 -5.48 36.44
CA GLU A 511 14.57 -5.34 36.51
C GLU A 511 15.12 -4.44 35.41
N ALA A 512 14.34 -4.14 34.37
CA ALA A 512 14.77 -3.32 33.26
C ALA A 512 15.12 -1.88 33.69
N ILE A 513 16.34 -1.45 33.41
CA ILE A 513 16.78 -0.07 33.63
C ILE A 513 16.17 0.81 32.53
N ALA A 514 15.21 1.63 32.94
CA ALA A 514 14.44 2.48 32.06
C ALA A 514 15.20 3.74 31.64
N ALA A 515 15.15 4.07 30.35
CA ALA A 515 15.55 5.38 29.84
C ALA A 515 14.33 6.32 29.83
N HIS A 516 14.44 7.43 30.53
CA HIS A 516 13.41 8.49 30.47
C HIS A 516 13.58 9.27 29.16
N CYS A 517 13.02 8.70 28.08
CA CYS A 517 13.11 9.27 26.74
C CYS A 517 11.92 10.18 26.41
N LYS A 518 12.22 11.37 25.86
CA LYS A 518 11.24 12.27 25.25
C LYS A 518 11.44 12.30 23.73
N VAL A 519 10.32 12.19 23.01
CA VAL A 519 10.29 12.29 21.55
C VAL A 519 9.75 13.65 21.17
N ASN A 520 10.53 14.43 20.43
CA ASN A 520 10.13 15.75 19.96
C ASN A 520 10.47 15.91 18.47
N GLY A 521 9.48 15.73 17.61
CA GLY A 521 9.66 15.76 16.16
C GLY A 521 10.65 14.69 15.69
N ASN A 522 11.79 15.13 15.13
CA ASN A 522 12.85 14.25 14.65
C ASN A 522 13.95 13.95 15.68
N LYS A 523 13.72 14.24 16.97
CA LYS A 523 14.68 14.03 18.05
C LYS A 523 14.12 13.10 19.12
N ILE A 524 15.02 12.28 19.67
CA ILE A 524 14.79 11.47 20.86
C ILE A 524 15.89 11.85 21.85
N GLU A 525 15.50 12.30 23.03
CA GLU A 525 16.43 12.70 24.08
C GLU A 525 16.07 11.97 25.37
N GLY A 526 17.08 11.47 26.09
CA GLY A 526 16.85 10.72 27.32
C GLY A 526 18.07 10.67 28.22
N LYS A 527 17.83 10.23 29.47
CA LYS A 527 18.86 9.96 30.46
C LYS A 527 18.73 8.52 30.92
N ILE A 528 19.86 7.86 31.14
CA ILE A 528 19.90 6.47 31.59
C ILE A 528 21.22 6.20 32.32
N ALA A 529 21.14 5.45 33.42
CA ALA A 529 22.29 4.86 34.07
C ALA A 529 22.67 3.56 33.35
N ALA A 530 23.93 3.26 33.19
CA ALA A 530 24.42 2.07 32.53
C ALA A 530 25.65 1.47 33.27
N GLU A 531 25.75 0.16 33.17
CA GLU A 531 26.96 -0.56 33.57
C GLU A 531 27.99 -0.60 32.41
N THR A 532 29.16 -1.17 32.67
CA THR A 532 30.20 -1.32 31.65
C THR A 532 29.72 -2.19 30.49
N ASN A 533 29.94 -1.73 29.24
CA ASN A 533 29.57 -2.42 28.00
C ASN A 533 28.04 -2.54 27.72
N GLU A 534 27.24 -1.71 28.32
CA GLU A 534 25.80 -1.69 28.03
C GLU A 534 25.44 -0.81 26.82
N TYR A 535 24.28 -1.07 26.30
CA TYR A 535 23.67 -0.32 25.19
C TYR A 535 22.28 0.16 25.58
N LEU A 536 21.92 1.34 25.12
CA LEU A 536 20.52 1.76 25.10
C LEU A 536 19.83 1.09 23.90
N LEU A 537 18.95 0.14 24.18
CA LEU A 537 18.03 -0.43 23.19
C LEU A 537 16.81 0.48 23.07
N LEU A 538 16.56 0.99 21.88
CA LEU A 538 15.37 1.76 21.56
C LEU A 538 14.42 0.93 20.70
N SER A 539 13.15 0.87 21.09
CA SER A 539 12.10 0.24 20.29
C SER A 539 11.68 1.11 19.08
N VAL A 540 12.67 1.53 18.30
CA VAL A 540 12.56 2.38 17.11
C VAL A 540 13.23 1.66 15.95
N PRO A 541 12.61 1.62 14.75
CA PRO A 541 13.21 1.01 13.57
C PRO A 541 14.56 1.67 13.23
N TYR A 542 15.54 0.84 12.87
CA TYR A 542 16.86 1.31 12.48
C TYR A 542 16.84 2.01 11.13
N ASP A 543 17.44 3.20 11.08
CA ASP A 543 17.73 3.91 9.84
C ASP A 543 19.11 4.60 9.94
N LYS A 544 19.90 4.57 8.87
CA LYS A 544 21.19 5.26 8.78
C LYS A 544 21.08 6.78 8.91
N GLY A 545 19.88 7.32 8.79
CA GLY A 545 19.58 8.73 9.01
C GLY A 545 19.66 9.17 10.48
N TYR A 546 19.63 8.22 11.42
CA TYR A 546 19.82 8.53 12.84
C TYR A 546 21.27 8.85 13.15
N LYS A 547 21.47 9.95 13.87
CA LYS A 547 22.77 10.38 14.40
C LYS A 547 22.64 10.47 15.91
N ALA A 548 23.43 9.66 16.62
CA ALA A 548 23.42 9.59 18.07
C ALA A 548 24.59 10.37 18.69
N LYS A 549 24.32 10.94 19.87
CA LYS A 549 25.33 11.49 20.78
C LYS A 549 25.07 10.95 22.17
N VAL A 550 26.15 10.55 22.86
CA VAL A 550 26.16 10.17 24.27
C VAL A 550 27.11 11.09 25.00
N ASN A 551 26.62 11.76 26.02
CA ASN A 551 27.37 12.76 26.79
C ASN A 551 28.03 13.84 25.89
N GLY A 552 27.27 14.28 24.84
CA GLY A 552 27.73 15.25 23.85
C GLY A 552 28.67 14.71 22.75
N LYS A 553 29.22 13.50 22.89
CA LYS A 553 30.11 12.88 21.91
C LYS A 553 29.30 12.07 20.89
N LYS A 554 29.68 12.15 19.62
CA LYS A 554 29.06 11.33 18.55
C LYS A 554 29.40 9.86 18.76
N VAL A 555 28.40 9.01 18.64
CA VAL A 555 28.54 7.56 18.68
C VAL A 555 27.83 6.93 17.49
N GLU A 556 28.26 5.74 17.09
CA GLU A 556 27.64 5.00 16.00
C GLU A 556 26.49 4.14 16.54
N THR A 557 25.34 4.21 15.89
CA THR A 557 24.19 3.35 16.21
C THR A 557 24.38 1.96 15.61
N LYS A 558 23.94 0.93 16.31
CA LYS A 558 23.93 -0.44 15.81
C LYS A 558 22.51 -0.88 15.49
N ARG A 559 22.40 -1.75 14.49
CA ARG A 559 21.15 -2.44 14.15
C ARG A 559 21.10 -3.75 14.92
N VAL A 560 20.03 -3.97 15.67
CA VAL A 560 19.83 -5.14 16.53
C VAL A 560 18.41 -5.66 16.41
N LEU A 561 18.16 -6.88 16.88
CA LEU A 561 16.83 -7.52 16.92
C LEU A 561 16.08 -7.41 15.56
N GLY A 562 16.81 -7.61 14.47
CA GLY A 562 16.27 -7.48 13.11
C GLY A 562 16.30 -6.05 12.58
N ASP A 563 15.70 -5.07 13.27
CA ASP A 563 15.64 -3.68 12.78
C ASP A 563 15.44 -2.63 13.90
N MET A 564 15.90 -2.88 15.13
CA MET A 564 15.89 -1.89 16.20
C MET A 564 17.21 -1.14 16.30
N ILE A 565 17.20 0.00 16.98
CA ILE A 565 18.38 0.83 17.24
C ILE A 565 18.99 0.46 18.60
N ALA A 566 20.31 0.25 18.62
CA ALA A 566 21.11 0.22 19.84
C ALA A 566 22.17 1.32 19.81
N VAL A 567 22.32 2.02 20.93
CA VAL A 567 23.30 3.09 21.14
C VAL A 567 24.27 2.66 22.24
N PRO A 568 25.60 2.60 21.99
CA PRO A 568 26.56 2.25 23.04
C PRO A 568 26.56 3.30 24.16
N LEU A 569 26.56 2.85 25.39
CA LEU A 569 26.60 3.69 26.59
C LEU A 569 27.99 3.68 27.25
N SER A 570 28.25 4.69 28.05
CA SER A 570 29.40 4.70 28.98
C SER A 570 28.92 4.25 30.35
N GLU A 571 29.84 3.74 31.19
CA GLU A 571 29.53 3.42 32.58
C GLU A 571 29.04 4.68 33.34
N GLY A 572 28.00 4.52 34.17
CA GLY A 572 27.38 5.59 34.94
C GLY A 572 26.25 6.30 34.21
N GLU A 573 25.99 7.54 34.59
CA GLU A 573 24.91 8.34 34.02
C GLU A 573 25.22 8.80 32.60
N ASN A 574 24.28 8.57 31.68
CA ASN A 574 24.38 8.97 30.28
C ASN A 574 23.23 9.91 29.89
N THR A 575 23.58 10.97 29.17
CA THR A 575 22.63 11.78 28.41
C THR A 575 22.72 11.40 26.94
N VAL A 576 21.64 10.87 26.39
CA VAL A 576 21.57 10.38 25.02
C VAL A 576 20.69 11.30 24.17
N SER A 577 21.15 11.65 22.99
CA SER A 577 20.38 12.41 22.01
C SER A 577 20.52 11.78 20.63
N LEU A 578 19.40 11.44 20.01
CA LEU A 578 19.32 11.00 18.63
C LEU A 578 18.60 12.06 17.80
N SER A 579 19.10 12.32 16.61
CA SER A 579 18.43 13.16 15.62
C SER A 579 18.31 12.42 14.31
N PHE A 580 17.13 12.52 13.67
CA PHE A 580 16.85 11.85 12.40
C PHE A 580 16.88 12.85 11.24
N VAL A 581 17.59 12.48 10.19
CA VAL A 581 17.57 13.17 8.90
C VAL A 581 17.45 12.10 7.81
N PRO A 582 16.44 12.16 6.93
CA PRO A 582 16.26 11.16 5.88
C PRO A 582 17.52 10.98 5.04
N GLN A 583 17.85 9.74 4.69
CA GLN A 583 18.97 9.43 3.81
C GLN A 583 18.79 10.13 2.46
N GLY A 584 19.88 10.72 1.93
CA GLY A 584 19.85 11.46 0.68
C GLY A 584 19.34 12.91 0.77
N PHE A 585 18.80 13.34 1.91
CA PHE A 585 18.24 14.70 2.06
C PHE A 585 19.29 15.79 1.85
N ALA A 586 20.48 15.66 2.44
CA ALA A 586 21.57 16.63 2.25
C ALA A 586 22.03 16.71 0.78
N ALA A 587 22.16 15.56 0.11
CA ALA A 587 22.48 15.51 -1.32
C ALA A 587 21.36 16.15 -2.16
N GLY A 588 20.11 15.86 -1.79
CA GLY A 588 18.94 16.47 -2.41
C GLY A 588 18.95 18.00 -2.30
N ILE A 589 19.24 18.55 -1.12
CA ILE A 589 19.37 20.01 -0.91
C ILE A 589 20.47 20.59 -1.81
N ALA A 590 21.66 19.98 -1.84
CA ALA A 590 22.78 20.46 -2.64
C ALA A 590 22.43 20.50 -4.14
N ILE A 591 21.81 19.42 -4.66
CA ILE A 591 21.39 19.35 -6.06
C ILE A 591 20.26 20.34 -6.35
N SER A 592 19.30 20.50 -5.44
CA SER A 592 18.21 21.47 -5.60
C SER A 592 18.73 22.91 -5.60
N ALA A 593 19.73 23.23 -4.77
CA ALA A 593 20.39 24.54 -4.77
C ALA A 593 21.08 24.81 -6.10
N ILE A 594 21.80 23.83 -6.67
CA ILE A 594 22.39 23.93 -8.02
C ILE A 594 21.28 24.19 -9.07
N GLY A 595 20.19 23.44 -9.01
CA GLY A 595 19.04 23.64 -9.91
C GLY A 595 18.47 25.05 -9.82
N LEU A 596 18.32 25.58 -8.61
CA LEU A 596 17.85 26.95 -8.38
C LEU A 596 18.82 28.01 -8.96
N ILE A 597 20.13 27.84 -8.76
CA ILE A 597 21.14 28.71 -9.32
C ILE A 597 21.07 28.68 -10.85
N LEU A 598 21.02 27.52 -11.45
CA LEU A 598 20.87 27.36 -12.90
C LEU A 598 19.60 28.02 -13.43
N TRP A 599 18.50 27.92 -12.71
CA TRP A 599 17.26 28.60 -13.07
C TRP A 599 17.38 30.11 -13.03
N ILE A 600 18.00 30.69 -12.00
CA ILE A 600 18.26 32.11 -11.89
C ILE A 600 19.17 32.59 -13.03
N VAL A 601 20.26 31.86 -13.32
CA VAL A 601 21.17 32.17 -14.45
C VAL A 601 20.39 32.10 -15.79
N PHE A 602 19.55 31.12 -15.97
CA PHE A 602 18.72 30.99 -17.16
C PHE A 602 17.74 32.17 -17.33
N LEU A 603 17.13 32.63 -16.23
CA LEU A 603 16.26 33.83 -16.26
C LEU A 603 17.05 35.11 -16.58
N ALA A 604 18.22 35.28 -15.96
CA ALA A 604 19.03 36.48 -16.12
C ALA A 604 19.70 36.57 -17.51
N PHE A 605 20.22 35.47 -18.00
CA PHE A 605 21.06 35.42 -19.22
C PHE A 605 20.42 34.67 -20.39
N GLY A 606 19.27 34.05 -20.23
CA GLY A 606 18.66 33.20 -21.25
C GLY A 606 18.40 33.88 -22.58
N LYS A 607 18.11 35.19 -22.58
CA LYS A 607 17.99 35.99 -23.82
C LYS A 607 19.34 36.15 -24.55
N LYS A 608 20.42 36.32 -23.80
CA LYS A 608 21.78 36.53 -24.33
C LYS A 608 22.40 35.25 -24.85
N ILE A 609 22.21 34.13 -24.11
CA ILE A 609 22.67 32.79 -24.50
C ILE A 609 22.01 32.36 -25.81
N MET A 610 20.71 32.60 -25.97
CA MET A 610 19.99 32.26 -27.19
C MET A 610 20.31 33.15 -28.38
N TYR A 611 20.72 34.37 -28.14
CA TYR A 611 21.17 35.26 -29.22
C TYR A 611 22.51 34.78 -29.81
N ASN A 612 23.46 34.42 -28.96
CA ASN A 612 24.77 33.90 -29.37
C ASN A 612 24.69 32.55 -30.11
N MET A 613 23.81 31.65 -29.70
CA MET A 613 23.58 30.40 -30.43
C MET A 613 22.98 30.60 -31.83
N ASN A 614 22.37 31.74 -32.13
CA ASN A 614 21.86 32.05 -33.46
C ASN A 614 22.93 32.59 -34.40
N THR A 615 24.01 33.17 -33.87
CA THR A 615 25.11 33.73 -34.66
C THR A 615 26.17 32.71 -35.05
N GLU A 616 26.29 31.60 -34.33
CA GLU A 616 27.21 30.51 -34.68
C GLU A 616 26.65 29.53 -35.73
N TYR A 617 25.36 29.60 -36.06
CA TYR A 617 24.70 28.76 -37.06
C TYR A 617 24.25 29.52 -38.32
N LYS A 618 24.76 30.73 -38.54
CA LYS A 618 24.71 31.45 -39.80
C LYS A 618 26.08 31.37 -40.48
#